data_97b4502b99d3b6823d678f75d2ddc1d4
#
_entry.id   97b4502b99d3b6823d678f75d2ddc1d4
#
_cell.length_a   1.000
_cell.length_b   1.000
_cell.length_c   1.000
_cell.angle_alpha   90.00
_cell.angle_beta   90.00
_cell.angle_gamma   90.00
#
_symmetry.space_group_name_H-M   'P 1'
#
loop_
_entity.id
_entity.type
_entity.pdbx_description
1 polymer ?
#
loop_
_entity_poly.entity_id
_entity_poly.type
_entity_poly.pdbx_seq_one_letter_code
_entity_poly.pdbx_strand_id
1 'polypeptide(L)'
;MNWFRQLAALIGFNLRTLPARRGSSAAAIFGVAGVVAVLVGVLSIGEGFRHVMIAAGSPDTAIVLRGGADSEMTSVLSRDDVEIVRNDPRVARGADGKLLASPELFVLVDLPKRSTNTEANVPMRGVREEAFAVRPEIKIVEGKMFAWGTNEVIVGRSAQTQFKSTEVGTEMQFGQTRWKVVGIFEGKGGIAESEVWADAAVLAPAYHRGSSYQTVLVRLASAGSFQQFKDTLTSDPRTNLKIERETDYYAAQWRTMRLLVTGLAFIVCSLMGLGAIFGALNTMYTAVSARSRDIATLEALGFGGGAVMISVMAEALVLALLGGIIGSLGAYLAFDGYRSATMNWQTFSQVAFAFQVTPALMFGAIIYALFIGIVGGFFPAIRAARIPVALALRER
;
A
#
# COMPACT_ATOMS: atom_id res chain seq x y z
N MET A 1 23.17 -43.17 22.65
CA MET A 1 22.86 -41.77 22.95
C MET A 1 21.57 -41.43 22.24
N ASN A 2 20.56 -40.81 22.90
CA ASN A 2 19.28 -40.51 22.25
C ASN A 2 19.50 -39.54 21.07
N TRP A 3 18.95 -39.86 19.93
CA TRP A 3 19.01 -39.11 18.68
C TRP A 3 18.80 -37.58 18.89
N PHE A 4 17.84 -37.19 19.71
CA PHE A 4 17.57 -35.80 20.05
C PHE A 4 18.74 -35.07 20.77
N ARG A 5 19.47 -35.80 21.64
CA ARG A 5 20.66 -35.23 22.32
C ARG A 5 21.84 -35.05 21.34
N GLN A 6 22.01 -35.98 20.40
CA GLN A 6 22.99 -35.84 19.30
C GLN A 6 22.69 -34.64 18.46
N LEU A 7 21.41 -34.46 18.05
CA LEU A 7 20.97 -33.33 17.22
C LEU A 7 21.21 -31.99 17.94
N ALA A 8 20.79 -31.87 19.20
CA ALA A 8 20.97 -30.67 19.99
C ALA A 8 22.46 -30.29 20.16
N ALA A 9 23.33 -31.27 20.38
CA ALA A 9 24.77 -31.07 20.49
C ALA A 9 25.38 -30.58 19.17
N LEU A 10 24.99 -31.18 18.02
CA LEU A 10 25.46 -30.77 16.69
C LEU A 10 25.00 -29.37 16.30
N ILE A 11 23.71 -29.05 16.52
CA ILE A 11 23.20 -27.71 16.26
C ILE A 11 23.92 -26.68 17.13
N GLY A 12 24.09 -26.94 18.43
CA GLY A 12 24.80 -26.06 19.34
C GLY A 12 26.26 -25.85 18.96
N PHE A 13 26.95 -26.90 18.51
CA PHE A 13 28.32 -26.80 18.02
C PHE A 13 28.41 -25.96 16.74
N ASN A 14 27.55 -26.22 15.75
CA ASN A 14 27.53 -25.49 14.49
C ASN A 14 27.20 -24.00 14.68
N LEU A 15 26.25 -23.67 15.52
CA LEU A 15 25.90 -22.29 15.82
C LEU A 15 27.03 -21.52 16.52
N ARG A 16 27.80 -22.17 17.43
CA ARG A 16 28.95 -21.57 18.09
C ARG A 16 30.13 -21.29 17.14
N THR A 17 30.21 -22.00 16.02
CA THR A 17 31.28 -21.78 15.00
C THR A 17 30.92 -20.72 13.96
N LEU A 18 29.66 -20.23 13.89
CA LEU A 18 29.24 -19.16 12.98
C LEU A 18 30.12 -17.89 13.10
N PRO A 19 30.48 -17.39 14.29
CA PRO A 19 31.33 -16.20 14.40
C PRO A 19 32.74 -16.37 13.84
N ALA A 20 33.24 -17.61 13.74
CA ALA A 20 34.57 -17.87 13.14
C ALA A 20 34.59 -17.67 11.62
N ARG A 21 33.42 -17.64 10.96
CA ARG A 21 33.23 -17.46 9.52
C ARG A 21 32.44 -16.20 9.18
N ARG A 22 32.81 -15.09 9.81
CA ARG A 22 32.09 -13.81 9.73
C ARG A 22 31.82 -13.36 8.30
N GLY A 23 32.78 -13.53 7.37
CA GLY A 23 32.62 -13.07 5.98
C GLY A 23 31.53 -13.81 5.21
N SER A 24 31.56 -15.15 5.20
CA SER A 24 30.56 -15.95 4.47
C SER A 24 29.17 -15.90 5.12
N SER A 25 29.12 -15.95 6.45
CA SER A 25 27.84 -15.81 7.18
C SER A 25 27.21 -14.44 6.98
N ALA A 26 28.00 -13.36 7.03
CA ALA A 26 27.54 -12.01 6.75
C ALA A 26 27.01 -11.87 5.32
N ALA A 27 27.72 -12.39 4.33
CA ALA A 27 27.27 -12.36 2.93
C ALA A 27 25.90 -13.04 2.74
N ALA A 28 25.68 -14.19 3.37
CA ALA A 28 24.39 -14.86 3.34
C ALA A 28 23.29 -14.06 4.04
N ILE A 29 23.57 -13.52 5.23
CA ILE A 29 22.60 -12.69 5.98
C ILE A 29 22.25 -11.44 5.20
N PHE A 30 23.22 -10.69 4.69
CA PHE A 30 22.96 -9.47 3.92
C PHE A 30 22.29 -9.74 2.57
N GLY A 31 22.61 -10.87 1.91
CA GLY A 31 21.93 -11.30 0.69
C GLY A 31 20.42 -11.51 0.93
N VAL A 32 20.07 -12.28 1.97
CA VAL A 32 18.67 -12.51 2.34
C VAL A 32 18.02 -11.22 2.84
N ALA A 33 18.72 -10.42 3.67
CA ALA A 33 18.21 -9.15 4.18
C ALA A 33 17.85 -8.17 3.07
N GLY A 34 18.68 -8.07 2.02
CA GLY A 34 18.40 -7.22 0.86
C GLY A 34 17.13 -7.62 0.13
N VAL A 35 16.93 -8.92 -0.11
CA VAL A 35 15.71 -9.43 -0.76
C VAL A 35 14.47 -9.15 0.08
N VAL A 36 14.56 -9.41 1.40
CA VAL A 36 13.48 -9.16 2.35
C VAL A 36 13.15 -7.66 2.43
N ALA A 37 14.16 -6.80 2.50
CA ALA A 37 13.95 -5.36 2.54
C ALA A 37 13.22 -4.84 1.28
N VAL A 38 13.60 -5.33 0.10
CA VAL A 38 12.90 -4.97 -1.14
C VAL A 38 11.46 -5.50 -1.15
N LEU A 39 11.23 -6.74 -0.71
CA LEU A 39 9.89 -7.31 -0.63
C LEU A 39 8.97 -6.47 0.29
N VAL A 40 9.44 -6.16 1.49
CA VAL A 40 8.68 -5.35 2.46
C VAL A 40 8.48 -3.94 1.91
N GLY A 41 9.50 -3.32 1.32
CA GLY A 41 9.42 -1.98 0.72
C GLY A 41 8.37 -1.91 -0.39
N VAL A 42 8.38 -2.84 -1.34
CA VAL A 42 7.40 -2.85 -2.44
C VAL A 42 5.98 -3.11 -1.93
N LEU A 43 5.81 -4.07 -1.01
CA LEU A 43 4.47 -4.38 -0.48
C LEU A 43 3.93 -3.29 0.45
N SER A 44 4.80 -2.52 1.12
CA SER A 44 4.39 -1.37 1.97
C SER A 44 3.76 -0.23 1.16
N ILE A 45 4.13 -0.09 -0.12
CA ILE A 45 3.46 0.83 -1.07
C ILE A 45 1.98 0.43 -1.21
N GLY A 46 1.73 -0.85 -1.46
CA GLY A 46 0.38 -1.37 -1.60
C GLY A 46 -0.45 -1.19 -0.34
N GLU A 47 0.13 -1.44 0.83
CA GLU A 47 -0.56 -1.31 2.10
C GLU A 47 -0.87 0.15 2.44
N GLY A 48 0.06 1.07 2.19
CA GLY A 48 -0.17 2.50 2.35
C GLY A 48 -1.29 3.02 1.44
N PHE A 49 -1.29 2.64 0.17
CA PHE A 49 -2.36 3.00 -0.76
C PHE A 49 -3.72 2.40 -0.34
N ARG A 50 -3.73 1.14 0.11
CA ARG A 50 -4.92 0.48 0.65
C ARG A 50 -5.51 1.25 1.82
N HIS A 51 -4.66 1.71 2.72
CA HIS A 51 -5.10 2.47 3.90
C HIS A 51 -5.85 3.75 3.50
N VAL A 52 -5.29 4.53 2.56
CA VAL A 52 -5.91 5.76 2.06
C VAL A 52 -7.27 5.47 1.39
N MET A 53 -7.37 4.39 0.60
CA MET A 53 -8.61 4.02 -0.08
C MET A 53 -9.71 3.55 0.90
N ILE A 54 -9.36 2.77 1.92
CA ILE A 54 -10.33 2.29 2.91
C ILE A 54 -10.73 3.40 3.88
N ALA A 55 -9.81 4.30 4.24
CA ALA A 55 -10.12 5.43 5.10
C ALA A 55 -11.09 6.44 4.47
N ALA A 56 -11.25 6.41 3.15
CA ALA A 56 -12.06 7.36 2.40
C ALA A 56 -13.55 7.06 2.41
N GLY A 57 -14.00 5.83 2.70
CA GLY A 57 -15.38 5.43 2.54
C GLY A 57 -16.12 5.15 3.85
N SER A 58 -17.42 5.43 3.86
CA SER A 58 -18.34 5.02 4.93
C SER A 58 -19.36 3.98 4.41
N PRO A 59 -19.77 2.99 5.22
CA PRO A 59 -20.72 1.96 4.78
C PRO A 59 -22.15 2.50 4.57
N ASP A 60 -22.48 3.66 5.12
CA ASP A 60 -23.75 4.37 4.95
C ASP A 60 -23.72 5.44 3.86
N THR A 61 -22.59 5.60 3.17
CA THR A 61 -22.45 6.54 2.07
C THR A 61 -22.48 5.82 0.72
N ALA A 62 -23.27 6.36 -0.21
CA ALA A 62 -23.35 5.92 -1.60
C ALA A 62 -22.77 6.99 -2.52
N ILE A 63 -22.02 6.55 -3.52
CA ILE A 63 -21.57 7.36 -4.64
C ILE A 63 -22.45 7.08 -5.85
N VAL A 64 -22.97 8.13 -6.47
CA VAL A 64 -23.84 8.05 -7.64
C VAL A 64 -23.08 8.65 -8.81
N LEU A 65 -22.95 7.85 -9.86
CA LEU A 65 -22.29 8.19 -11.11
C LEU A 65 -23.27 7.97 -12.28
N ARG A 66 -22.93 8.47 -13.45
CA ARG A 66 -23.64 8.12 -14.67
C ARG A 66 -23.46 6.63 -15.00
N GLY A 67 -24.49 5.99 -15.54
CA GLY A 67 -24.41 4.62 -16.03
C GLY A 67 -23.31 4.43 -17.07
N GLY A 68 -22.48 3.40 -16.87
CA GLY A 68 -21.30 3.12 -17.69
C GLY A 68 -20.04 3.91 -17.35
N ALA A 69 -20.09 4.84 -16.40
CA ALA A 69 -18.88 5.51 -15.92
C ALA A 69 -18.08 4.62 -14.96
N ASP A 70 -16.76 4.57 -15.16
CA ASP A 70 -15.84 3.80 -14.30
C ASP A 70 -15.25 4.67 -13.18
N SER A 71 -15.33 5.98 -13.32
CA SER A 71 -14.80 6.94 -12.34
C SER A 71 -15.59 8.25 -12.37
N GLU A 72 -15.41 9.09 -11.35
CA GLU A 72 -15.97 10.44 -11.29
C GLU A 72 -15.55 11.27 -12.51
N MET A 73 -14.32 11.10 -13.02
CA MET A 73 -13.80 11.85 -14.14
C MET A 73 -14.59 11.62 -15.45
N THR A 74 -15.10 10.40 -15.66
CA THR A 74 -15.86 10.01 -16.86
C THR A 74 -17.37 10.15 -16.70
N SER A 75 -17.81 10.52 -15.49
CA SER A 75 -19.23 10.67 -15.15
C SER A 75 -19.70 12.11 -15.41
N VAL A 76 -20.91 12.22 -15.97
CA VAL A 76 -21.62 13.50 -16.11
C VAL A 76 -23.08 13.27 -15.76
N LEU A 77 -23.53 13.91 -14.70
CA LEU A 77 -24.92 13.90 -14.23
C LEU A 77 -25.57 15.25 -14.54
N SER A 78 -26.80 15.19 -15.02
CA SER A 78 -27.61 16.38 -15.23
C SER A 78 -28.15 16.93 -13.89
N ARG A 79 -28.69 18.15 -13.92
CA ARG A 79 -29.38 18.71 -12.77
C ARG A 79 -30.58 17.85 -12.35
N ASP A 80 -31.33 17.31 -13.33
CA ASP A 80 -32.50 16.50 -13.06
C ASP A 80 -32.13 15.17 -12.40
N ASP A 81 -31.03 14.52 -12.83
CA ASP A 81 -30.50 13.33 -12.16
C ASP A 81 -30.16 13.63 -10.70
N VAL A 82 -29.51 14.76 -10.43
CA VAL A 82 -29.15 15.19 -9.08
C VAL A 82 -30.41 15.40 -8.21
N GLU A 83 -31.44 16.06 -8.74
CA GLU A 83 -32.66 16.30 -7.98
C GLU A 83 -33.44 15.00 -7.71
N ILE A 84 -33.48 14.06 -8.63
CA ILE A 84 -34.08 12.73 -8.41
C ILE A 84 -33.33 11.99 -7.30
N VAL A 85 -32.00 11.98 -7.32
CA VAL A 85 -31.19 11.33 -6.30
C VAL A 85 -31.38 11.98 -4.93
N ARG A 86 -31.35 13.31 -4.85
CA ARG A 86 -31.48 14.05 -3.58
C ARG A 86 -32.84 13.84 -2.91
N ASN A 87 -33.89 13.77 -3.70
CA ASN A 87 -35.27 13.65 -3.19
C ASN A 87 -35.69 12.22 -2.85
N ASP A 88 -34.80 11.24 -2.98
CA ASP A 88 -35.09 9.87 -2.57
C ASP A 88 -35.33 9.79 -1.05
N PRO A 89 -36.40 9.14 -0.57
CA PRO A 89 -36.76 9.13 0.86
C PRO A 89 -35.74 8.41 1.75
N ARG A 90 -34.79 7.66 1.20
CA ARG A 90 -33.74 6.96 1.94
C ARG A 90 -32.52 7.82 2.20
N VAL A 91 -32.45 9.02 1.59
CA VAL A 91 -31.39 10.01 1.88
C VAL A 91 -31.56 10.51 3.30
N ALA A 92 -30.48 10.44 4.08
CA ALA A 92 -30.48 10.95 5.44
C ALA A 92 -30.67 12.47 5.49
N ARG A 93 -31.16 12.95 6.62
CA ARG A 93 -31.24 14.38 6.91
C ARG A 93 -30.26 14.74 8.03
N GLY A 94 -29.59 15.86 7.88
CA GLY A 94 -28.75 16.44 8.91
C GLY A 94 -29.58 16.96 10.10
N ALA A 95 -28.91 17.40 11.15
CA ALA A 95 -29.54 17.99 12.32
C ALA A 95 -30.31 19.28 11.99
N ASP A 96 -29.94 19.96 10.92
CA ASP A 96 -30.59 21.14 10.37
C ASP A 96 -31.77 20.83 9.41
N GLY A 97 -32.12 19.54 9.26
CA GLY A 97 -33.17 19.05 8.36
C GLY A 97 -32.81 19.01 6.88
N LYS A 98 -31.61 19.50 6.47
CA LYS A 98 -31.14 19.44 5.09
C LYS A 98 -30.82 18.01 4.68
N LEU A 99 -31.03 17.69 3.41
CA LEU A 99 -30.70 16.39 2.84
C LEU A 99 -29.18 16.20 2.75
N LEU A 100 -28.69 15.06 3.19
CA LEU A 100 -27.28 14.73 3.14
C LEU A 100 -26.90 14.13 1.77
N ALA A 101 -27.00 14.98 0.74
CA ALA A 101 -26.65 14.67 -0.62
C ALA A 101 -25.82 15.82 -1.21
N SER A 102 -24.56 15.56 -1.52
CA SER A 102 -23.60 16.51 -2.05
C SER A 102 -23.36 16.26 -3.54
N PRO A 103 -23.92 17.08 -4.44
CA PRO A 103 -23.53 17.08 -5.84
C PRO A 103 -22.18 17.77 -5.99
N GLU A 104 -21.24 17.06 -6.63
CA GLU A 104 -19.85 17.47 -6.68
C GLU A 104 -19.31 17.53 -8.11
N LEU A 105 -18.44 18.50 -8.33
CA LEU A 105 -17.63 18.61 -9.53
C LEU A 105 -16.28 17.96 -9.29
N PHE A 106 -15.74 17.31 -10.30
CA PHE A 106 -14.41 16.74 -10.27
C PHE A 106 -13.65 17.17 -11.51
N VAL A 107 -12.58 17.93 -11.33
CA VAL A 107 -11.68 18.38 -12.40
C VAL A 107 -10.25 18.10 -12.02
N LEU A 108 -9.36 18.05 -13.00
CA LEU A 108 -7.92 17.93 -12.77
C LEU A 108 -7.24 19.26 -13.00
N VAL A 109 -6.31 19.59 -12.14
CA VAL A 109 -5.46 20.76 -12.23
C VAL A 109 -4.00 20.33 -12.13
N ASP A 110 -3.12 21.04 -12.84
CA ASP A 110 -1.70 20.75 -12.82
C ASP A 110 -1.01 21.56 -11.74
N LEU A 111 -0.29 20.87 -10.85
CA LEU A 111 0.53 21.47 -9.80
C LEU A 111 1.94 20.89 -9.83
N PRO A 112 2.97 21.75 -9.65
CA PRO A 112 4.36 21.29 -9.60
C PRO A 112 4.64 20.53 -8.30
N LYS A 113 5.22 19.34 -8.41
CA LYS A 113 5.67 18.56 -7.27
C LYS A 113 6.81 19.26 -6.53
N ARG A 114 6.83 19.22 -5.21
CA ARG A 114 7.95 19.77 -4.41
C ARG A 114 9.26 19.04 -4.66
N SER A 115 9.23 17.73 -4.87
CA SER A 115 10.42 16.90 -5.01
C SER A 115 11.13 17.04 -6.34
N THR A 116 10.39 17.16 -7.46
CA THR A 116 10.95 17.09 -8.82
C THR A 116 10.69 18.35 -9.64
N ASN A 117 9.82 19.24 -9.16
CA ASN A 117 9.32 20.42 -9.91
C ASN A 117 8.61 20.06 -11.24
N THR A 118 8.21 18.80 -11.41
CA THR A 118 7.41 18.37 -12.57
C THR A 118 5.94 18.55 -12.29
N GLU A 119 5.18 18.95 -13.31
CA GLU A 119 3.73 19.07 -13.24
C GLU A 119 3.08 17.70 -13.00
N ALA A 120 2.01 17.71 -12.22
CA ALA A 120 1.25 16.50 -11.95
C ALA A 120 -0.22 16.84 -11.69
N ASN A 121 -1.11 15.95 -12.17
CA ASN A 121 -2.56 16.12 -12.08
C ASN A 121 -3.03 15.97 -10.63
N VAL A 122 -3.62 17.01 -10.09
CA VAL A 122 -4.22 17.03 -8.74
C VAL A 122 -5.72 17.18 -8.87
N PRO A 123 -6.53 16.40 -8.16
CA PRO A 123 -7.98 16.57 -8.19
C PRO A 123 -8.37 17.89 -7.56
N MET A 124 -9.21 18.65 -8.26
CA MET A 124 -9.90 19.79 -7.70
C MET A 124 -11.39 19.49 -7.66
N ARG A 125 -11.93 19.49 -6.44
CA ARG A 125 -13.34 19.17 -6.18
C ARG A 125 -14.15 20.42 -5.92
N GLY A 126 -15.20 20.60 -6.70
CA GLY A 126 -16.21 21.63 -6.43
C GLY A 126 -17.28 21.05 -5.49
N VAL A 127 -17.41 21.61 -4.32
CA VAL A 127 -18.34 21.15 -3.28
C VAL A 127 -19.39 22.22 -2.93
N ARG A 128 -20.44 21.80 -2.25
CA ARG A 128 -21.42 22.66 -1.60
C ARG A 128 -21.38 22.46 -0.10
N GLU A 129 -22.17 23.25 0.65
CA GLU A 129 -22.22 23.16 2.12
C GLU A 129 -22.51 21.73 2.62
N GLU A 130 -23.37 21.01 1.92
CA GLU A 130 -23.78 19.65 2.29
C GLU A 130 -22.61 18.66 2.31
N ALA A 131 -21.54 18.91 1.56
CA ALA A 131 -20.35 18.04 1.49
C ALA A 131 -19.72 17.79 2.87
N PHE A 132 -19.69 18.83 3.72
CA PHE A 132 -19.11 18.74 5.06
C PHE A 132 -20.03 17.98 6.05
N ALA A 133 -21.34 18.04 5.83
CA ALA A 133 -22.29 17.24 6.60
C ALA A 133 -22.30 15.76 6.16
N VAL A 134 -22.05 15.48 4.87
CA VAL A 134 -21.89 14.12 4.36
C VAL A 134 -20.55 13.51 4.83
N ARG A 135 -19.48 14.33 4.90
CA ARG A 135 -18.14 13.92 5.34
C ARG A 135 -17.72 14.66 6.62
N PRO A 136 -18.26 14.29 7.80
CA PRO A 136 -17.98 14.98 9.07
C PRO A 136 -16.54 14.79 9.58
N GLU A 137 -15.80 13.86 8.98
CA GLU A 137 -14.37 13.66 9.25
C GLU A 137 -13.48 14.76 8.67
N ILE A 138 -13.95 15.54 7.69
CA ILE A 138 -13.20 16.66 7.11
C ILE A 138 -13.18 17.82 8.11
N LYS A 139 -11.96 18.18 8.52
CA LYS A 139 -11.74 19.28 9.50
C LYS A 139 -10.68 20.23 9.00
N ILE A 140 -10.92 21.51 9.13
CA ILE A 140 -9.91 22.54 8.88
C ILE A 140 -8.91 22.52 10.05
N VAL A 141 -7.64 22.30 9.75
CA VAL A 141 -6.55 22.21 10.73
C VAL A 141 -5.61 23.40 10.70
N GLU A 142 -5.65 24.18 9.60
CA GLU A 142 -4.85 25.40 9.45
C GLU A 142 -5.63 26.42 8.61
N GLY A 143 -5.55 27.69 8.95
CA GLY A 143 -6.29 28.75 8.25
C GLY A 143 -7.78 28.75 8.55
N LYS A 144 -8.61 28.93 7.53
CA LYS A 144 -10.07 29.04 7.63
C LYS A 144 -10.77 28.32 6.48
N MET A 145 -12.08 28.12 6.61
CA MET A 145 -12.95 27.68 5.51
C MET A 145 -13.03 28.78 4.44
N PHE A 146 -13.12 28.40 3.19
CA PHE A 146 -13.34 29.35 2.09
C PHE A 146 -14.72 30.01 2.18
N ALA A 147 -14.81 31.25 1.71
CA ALA A 147 -16.09 31.95 1.59
C ALA A 147 -16.81 31.48 0.31
N TRP A 148 -18.09 31.15 0.44
CA TRP A 148 -18.93 30.76 -0.69
C TRP A 148 -19.04 31.89 -1.72
N GLY A 149 -19.01 31.53 -3.00
CA GLY A 149 -19.08 32.48 -4.10
C GLY A 149 -17.74 33.19 -4.42
N THR A 150 -16.64 32.75 -3.82
CA THR A 150 -15.31 33.34 -4.04
C THR A 150 -14.31 32.33 -4.62
N ASN A 151 -13.23 32.84 -5.21
CA ASN A 151 -12.11 32.04 -5.72
C ASN A 151 -11.15 31.62 -4.56
N GLU A 152 -11.69 31.28 -3.41
CA GLU A 152 -10.93 30.74 -2.30
C GLU A 152 -10.99 29.20 -2.33
N VAL A 153 -9.90 28.55 -1.90
CA VAL A 153 -9.80 27.09 -1.84
C VAL A 153 -9.21 26.64 -0.52
N ILE A 154 -9.55 25.42 -0.16
CA ILE A 154 -8.86 24.67 0.89
C ILE A 154 -8.12 23.50 0.26
N VAL A 155 -6.99 23.13 0.83
CA VAL A 155 -6.11 22.08 0.30
C VAL A 155 -6.01 20.96 1.33
N GLY A 156 -6.09 19.74 0.88
CA GLY A 156 -5.88 18.59 1.74
C GLY A 156 -4.42 18.49 2.22
N ARG A 157 -4.20 18.05 3.45
CA ARG A 157 -2.86 17.94 4.07
C ARG A 157 -1.88 17.14 3.22
N SER A 158 -2.33 16.07 2.60
CA SER A 158 -1.50 15.25 1.75
C SER A 158 -1.09 15.95 0.46
N ALA A 159 -2.00 16.72 -0.17
CA ALA A 159 -1.69 17.56 -1.31
C ALA A 159 -0.71 18.68 -0.94
N GLN A 160 -0.91 19.35 0.20
CA GLN A 160 0.00 20.39 0.70
C GLN A 160 1.44 19.89 0.85
N THR A 161 1.64 18.69 1.33
CA THR A 161 2.99 18.13 1.51
C THR A 161 3.69 17.77 0.21
N GLN A 162 2.93 17.49 -0.86
CA GLN A 162 3.46 16.99 -2.13
C GLN A 162 3.65 18.08 -3.18
N PHE A 163 2.82 19.13 -3.16
CA PHE A 163 2.78 20.13 -4.23
C PHE A 163 3.23 21.51 -3.74
N LYS A 164 3.72 22.33 -4.68
CA LYS A 164 4.10 23.73 -4.43
C LYS A 164 2.88 24.64 -4.47
N SER A 165 3.03 25.84 -3.91
CA SER A 165 1.99 26.90 -3.91
C SER A 165 0.67 26.48 -3.26
N THR A 166 0.73 25.56 -2.29
CA THR A 166 -0.42 25.02 -1.57
C THR A 166 -0.46 25.46 -0.11
N GLU A 167 0.38 26.40 0.29
CA GLU A 167 0.40 26.97 1.64
C GLU A 167 -0.71 28.01 1.81
N VAL A 168 -1.20 28.17 3.04
CA VAL A 168 -2.20 29.19 3.34
C VAL A 168 -1.67 30.58 2.99
N GLY A 169 -2.47 31.35 2.25
CA GLY A 169 -2.13 32.69 1.77
C GLY A 169 -1.49 32.74 0.37
N THR A 170 -1.09 31.59 -0.20
CA THR A 170 -0.58 31.54 -1.58
C THR A 170 -1.69 31.61 -2.61
N GLU A 171 -1.35 32.02 -3.83
CA GLU A 171 -2.24 31.98 -4.98
C GLU A 171 -1.79 30.91 -5.97
N MET A 172 -2.75 30.12 -6.43
CA MET A 172 -2.59 29.17 -7.53
C MET A 172 -3.32 29.69 -8.76
N GLN A 173 -2.75 29.50 -9.94
CA GLN A 173 -3.40 29.87 -11.19
C GLN A 173 -3.71 28.62 -12.01
N PHE A 174 -5.00 28.40 -12.26
CA PHE A 174 -5.49 27.34 -13.14
C PHE A 174 -6.30 27.95 -14.27
N GLY A 175 -5.85 27.72 -15.50
CA GLY A 175 -6.44 28.37 -16.65
C GLY A 175 -6.35 29.89 -16.52
N GLN A 176 -7.49 30.58 -16.62
CA GLN A 176 -7.58 32.04 -16.48
C GLN A 176 -7.95 32.51 -15.06
N THR A 177 -8.22 31.58 -14.15
CA THR A 177 -8.70 31.87 -12.79
C THR A 177 -7.57 31.73 -11.77
N ARG A 178 -7.45 32.74 -10.89
CA ARG A 178 -6.57 32.67 -9.71
C ARG A 178 -7.36 32.21 -8.52
N TRP A 179 -6.79 31.30 -7.78
CA TRP A 179 -7.38 30.68 -6.61
C TRP A 179 -6.50 30.93 -5.40
N LYS A 180 -7.08 31.48 -4.34
CA LYS A 180 -6.35 31.76 -3.09
C LYS A 180 -6.52 30.61 -2.11
N VAL A 181 -5.44 30.05 -1.63
CA VAL A 181 -5.43 29.06 -0.57
C VAL A 181 -5.71 29.74 0.77
N VAL A 182 -6.82 29.39 1.44
CA VAL A 182 -7.22 30.00 2.71
C VAL A 182 -7.21 29.02 3.88
N GLY A 183 -7.12 27.73 3.62
CA GLY A 183 -7.08 26.73 4.70
C GLY A 183 -6.56 25.38 4.22
N ILE A 184 -6.15 24.59 5.21
CA ILE A 184 -5.73 23.19 5.03
C ILE A 184 -6.70 22.32 5.81
N PHE A 185 -7.11 21.20 5.21
CA PHE A 185 -8.00 20.25 5.84
C PHE A 185 -7.38 18.86 5.96
N GLU A 186 -7.85 18.10 6.93
CA GLU A 186 -7.55 16.70 7.14
C GLU A 186 -8.84 15.87 7.19
N GLY A 187 -8.79 14.61 6.76
CA GLY A 187 -9.92 13.68 6.69
C GLY A 187 -9.48 12.25 6.97
N LYS A 188 -8.93 12.00 8.16
CA LYS A 188 -8.48 10.66 8.63
C LYS A 188 -7.49 9.95 7.69
N GLY A 189 -6.70 10.70 6.92
CA GLY A 189 -5.75 10.12 5.97
C GLY A 189 -6.40 9.51 4.71
N GLY A 190 -7.65 9.86 4.41
CA GLY A 190 -8.37 9.40 3.23
C GLY A 190 -7.95 10.13 1.95
N ILE A 191 -8.48 9.66 0.81
CA ILE A 191 -8.15 10.19 -0.53
C ILE A 191 -8.44 11.69 -0.68
N ALA A 192 -9.45 12.20 0.01
CA ALA A 192 -9.81 13.63 0.00
C ALA A 192 -8.64 14.54 0.40
N GLU A 193 -7.73 14.05 1.26
CA GLU A 193 -6.54 14.83 1.63
C GLU A 193 -5.56 15.06 0.47
N SER A 194 -5.72 14.36 -0.65
CA SER A 194 -4.94 14.58 -1.87
C SER A 194 -5.59 15.58 -2.83
N GLU A 195 -6.71 16.21 -2.45
CA GLU A 195 -7.52 17.08 -3.29
C GLU A 195 -7.39 18.55 -2.89
N VAL A 196 -7.79 19.42 -3.82
CA VAL A 196 -8.07 20.85 -3.61
C VAL A 196 -9.58 21.03 -3.65
N TRP A 197 -10.20 21.67 -2.65
CA TRP A 197 -11.64 21.90 -2.59
C TRP A 197 -12.00 23.36 -2.79
N ALA A 198 -12.99 23.61 -3.62
CA ALA A 198 -13.52 24.92 -3.96
C ALA A 198 -15.05 24.92 -3.92
N ASP A 199 -15.66 26.10 -3.98
CA ASP A 199 -17.08 26.24 -4.21
C ASP A 199 -17.47 25.73 -5.61
N ALA A 200 -18.40 24.80 -5.70
CA ALA A 200 -18.91 24.26 -6.96
C ALA A 200 -19.53 25.37 -7.87
N ALA A 201 -20.15 26.38 -7.28
CA ALA A 201 -20.76 27.48 -8.01
C ALA A 201 -19.71 28.36 -8.73
N VAL A 202 -18.50 28.43 -8.20
CA VAL A 202 -17.36 29.18 -8.80
C VAL A 202 -16.57 28.27 -9.74
N LEU A 203 -16.41 27.00 -9.39
CA LEU A 203 -15.65 26.04 -10.19
C LEU A 203 -16.35 25.69 -11.52
N ALA A 204 -17.69 25.54 -11.51
CA ALA A 204 -18.46 25.14 -12.69
C ALA A 204 -18.25 26.08 -13.90
N PRO A 205 -18.40 27.40 -13.78
CA PRO A 205 -18.14 28.32 -14.89
C PRO A 205 -16.66 28.38 -15.28
N ALA A 206 -15.73 28.28 -14.32
CA ALA A 206 -14.30 28.31 -14.60
C ALA A 206 -13.84 27.14 -15.51
N TYR A 207 -14.55 26.01 -15.45
CA TYR A 207 -14.27 24.80 -16.25
C TYR A 207 -15.35 24.49 -17.29
N HIS A 208 -16.24 25.45 -17.60
CA HIS A 208 -17.32 25.33 -18.59
C HIS A 208 -18.23 24.09 -18.34
N ARG A 209 -18.50 23.76 -17.07
CA ARG A 209 -19.31 22.59 -16.69
C ARG A 209 -20.82 22.86 -16.69
N GLY A 210 -21.23 24.12 -16.83
CA GLY A 210 -22.64 24.49 -16.81
C GLY A 210 -23.34 24.10 -15.52
N SER A 211 -24.43 23.37 -15.61
CA SER A 211 -25.20 22.85 -14.48
C SER A 211 -25.01 21.33 -14.25
N SER A 212 -23.97 20.75 -14.85
CA SER A 212 -23.66 19.32 -14.69
C SER A 212 -22.75 19.08 -13.48
N TYR A 213 -22.82 17.86 -12.95
CA TYR A 213 -21.97 17.37 -11.87
C TYR A 213 -21.33 16.05 -12.29
N GLN A 214 -20.22 15.68 -11.67
CA GLN A 214 -19.55 14.41 -11.92
C GLN A 214 -20.08 13.30 -11.01
N THR A 215 -20.45 13.65 -9.79
CA THR A 215 -20.95 12.68 -8.81
C THR A 215 -21.96 13.32 -7.87
N VAL A 216 -22.80 12.49 -7.27
CA VAL A 216 -23.54 12.86 -6.04
C VAL A 216 -23.13 11.89 -4.95
N LEU A 217 -22.54 12.43 -3.90
CA LEU A 217 -22.27 11.67 -2.69
C LEU A 217 -23.45 11.78 -1.75
N VAL A 218 -24.01 10.64 -1.35
CA VAL A 218 -25.24 10.58 -0.56
C VAL A 218 -25.00 9.80 0.72
N ARG A 219 -25.36 10.35 1.85
CA ARG A 219 -25.47 9.59 3.08
C ARG A 219 -26.89 9.05 3.23
N LEU A 220 -26.98 7.74 3.43
CA LEU A 220 -28.25 7.03 3.62
C LEU A 220 -28.65 7.01 5.08
N ALA A 221 -29.94 6.91 5.37
CA ALA A 221 -30.47 6.82 6.74
C ALA A 221 -29.93 5.58 7.48
N SER A 222 -29.57 4.53 6.76
CA SER A 222 -28.87 3.36 7.31
C SER A 222 -28.10 2.64 6.20
N ALA A 223 -27.05 1.90 6.57
CA ALA A 223 -26.32 1.05 5.63
C ALA A 223 -27.21 -0.05 4.98
N GLY A 224 -28.27 -0.48 5.66
CA GLY A 224 -29.24 -1.45 5.15
C GLY A 224 -30.14 -0.90 4.04
N SER A 225 -30.32 0.41 3.97
CA SER A 225 -31.15 1.07 2.93
C SER A 225 -30.49 1.10 1.54
N PHE A 226 -29.22 0.76 1.45
CA PHE A 226 -28.44 0.90 0.23
C PHE A 226 -29.01 0.10 -0.94
N GLN A 227 -29.36 -1.17 -0.73
CA GLN A 227 -29.83 -2.02 -1.83
C GLN A 227 -31.16 -1.48 -2.42
N GLN A 228 -32.08 -1.08 -1.55
CA GLN A 228 -33.33 -0.51 -1.97
C GLN A 228 -33.16 0.87 -2.65
N PHE A 229 -32.24 1.71 -2.17
CA PHE A 229 -31.84 2.97 -2.81
C PHE A 229 -31.30 2.72 -4.21
N LYS A 230 -30.38 1.78 -4.36
CA LYS A 230 -29.79 1.39 -5.63
C LYS A 230 -30.86 0.87 -6.59
N ASP A 231 -31.66 -0.12 -6.19
CA ASP A 231 -32.62 -0.78 -7.05
C ASP A 231 -33.70 0.19 -7.55
N THR A 232 -34.17 1.09 -6.69
CA THR A 232 -35.18 2.10 -7.07
C THR A 232 -34.63 3.08 -8.11
N LEU A 233 -33.45 3.62 -7.91
CA LEU A 233 -32.91 4.64 -8.80
C LEU A 233 -32.33 4.04 -10.11
N THR A 234 -31.81 2.83 -10.07
CA THR A 234 -31.33 2.16 -11.30
C THR A 234 -32.45 1.59 -12.17
N SER A 235 -33.64 1.36 -11.60
CA SER A 235 -34.82 0.95 -12.33
C SER A 235 -35.68 2.13 -12.84
N ASP A 236 -35.38 3.37 -12.43
CA ASP A 236 -36.11 4.55 -12.89
C ASP A 236 -35.77 4.86 -14.36
N PRO A 237 -36.72 4.78 -15.28
CA PRO A 237 -36.46 4.99 -16.71
C PRO A 237 -36.04 6.43 -17.07
N ARG A 238 -36.21 7.37 -16.14
CA ARG A 238 -35.81 8.77 -16.34
C ARG A 238 -34.30 8.98 -16.13
N THR A 239 -33.64 8.01 -15.53
CA THR A 239 -32.22 8.14 -15.14
C THR A 239 -31.38 7.01 -15.71
N ASN A 240 -30.11 7.27 -15.93
CA ASN A 240 -29.11 6.24 -16.25
C ASN A 240 -27.98 6.37 -15.25
N LEU A 241 -28.15 5.72 -14.09
CA LEU A 241 -27.28 5.86 -12.94
C LEU A 241 -26.55 4.56 -12.61
N LYS A 242 -25.31 4.70 -12.18
CA LYS A 242 -24.51 3.67 -11.52
C LYS A 242 -24.36 4.07 -10.05
N ILE A 243 -24.80 3.19 -9.16
CA ILE A 243 -24.80 3.45 -7.72
C ILE A 243 -23.99 2.38 -7.03
N GLU A 244 -22.97 2.81 -6.31
CA GLU A 244 -22.07 1.95 -5.54
C GLU A 244 -21.96 2.45 -4.11
N ARG A 245 -21.64 1.56 -3.16
CA ARG A 245 -21.20 2.04 -1.85
C ARG A 245 -19.86 2.75 -2.02
N GLU A 246 -19.67 3.81 -1.30
CA GLU A 246 -18.39 4.55 -1.35
C GLU A 246 -17.20 3.62 -1.01
N THR A 247 -17.36 2.74 -0.02
CA THR A 247 -16.37 1.71 0.33
C THR A 247 -16.07 0.76 -0.82
N ASP A 248 -17.08 0.34 -1.59
CA ASP A 248 -16.91 -0.61 -2.71
C ASP A 248 -16.26 0.08 -3.91
N TYR A 249 -16.60 1.34 -4.15
CA TYR A 249 -16.00 2.17 -5.19
C TYR A 249 -14.48 2.33 -4.98
N TYR A 250 -14.06 2.71 -3.78
CA TYR A 250 -12.64 2.82 -3.48
C TYR A 250 -11.94 1.45 -3.39
N ALA A 251 -12.64 0.41 -2.91
CA ALA A 251 -12.09 -0.95 -2.92
C ALA A 251 -11.83 -1.48 -4.34
N ALA A 252 -12.66 -1.10 -5.32
CA ALA A 252 -12.44 -1.47 -6.72
C ALA A 252 -11.18 -0.79 -7.29
N GLN A 253 -10.96 0.49 -6.97
CA GLN A 253 -9.74 1.21 -7.35
C GLN A 253 -8.48 0.59 -6.71
N TRP A 254 -8.57 0.22 -5.43
CA TRP A 254 -7.51 -0.50 -4.73
C TRP A 254 -7.20 -1.84 -5.40
N ARG A 255 -8.21 -2.60 -5.85
CA ARG A 255 -8.02 -3.91 -6.47
C ARG A 255 -7.13 -3.84 -7.71
N THR A 256 -7.30 -2.83 -8.55
CA THR A 256 -6.46 -2.61 -9.74
C THR A 256 -5.02 -2.32 -9.35
N MET A 257 -4.80 -1.40 -8.43
CA MET A 257 -3.44 -1.06 -7.93
C MET A 257 -2.78 -2.26 -7.26
N ARG A 258 -3.53 -3.03 -6.47
CA ARG A 258 -3.03 -4.24 -5.81
C ARG A 258 -2.48 -5.25 -6.82
N LEU A 259 -3.19 -5.49 -7.93
CA LEU A 259 -2.72 -6.42 -8.96
C LEU A 259 -1.37 -5.97 -9.54
N LEU A 260 -1.21 -4.69 -9.83
CA LEU A 260 0.04 -4.13 -10.35
C LEU A 260 1.17 -4.24 -9.33
N VAL A 261 0.96 -3.80 -8.10
CA VAL A 261 1.97 -3.82 -7.02
C VAL A 261 2.38 -5.26 -6.69
N THR A 262 1.39 -6.16 -6.51
CA THR A 262 1.66 -7.57 -6.19
C THR A 262 2.34 -8.29 -7.35
N GLY A 263 1.93 -8.01 -8.59
CA GLY A 263 2.57 -8.60 -9.78
C GLY A 263 4.02 -8.17 -9.92
N LEU A 264 4.31 -6.88 -9.76
CA LEU A 264 5.67 -6.36 -9.77
C LEU A 264 6.51 -6.94 -8.62
N ALA A 265 5.95 -6.95 -7.40
CA ALA A 265 6.59 -7.56 -6.23
C ALA A 265 6.93 -9.02 -6.49
N PHE A 266 6.01 -9.80 -7.06
CA PHE A 266 6.23 -11.21 -7.38
C PHE A 266 7.40 -11.40 -8.35
N ILE A 267 7.44 -10.63 -9.45
CA ILE A 267 8.51 -10.72 -10.46
C ILE A 267 9.87 -10.36 -9.84
N VAL A 268 9.95 -9.17 -9.21
CA VAL A 268 11.21 -8.67 -8.64
C VAL A 268 11.71 -9.59 -7.53
N CYS A 269 10.84 -9.96 -6.60
CA CYS A 269 11.24 -10.80 -5.46
C CYS A 269 11.55 -12.24 -5.87
N SER A 270 10.90 -12.79 -6.92
CA SER A 270 11.26 -14.10 -7.45
C SER A 270 12.68 -14.09 -8.05
N LEU A 271 13.01 -13.07 -8.86
CA LEU A 271 14.34 -12.94 -9.44
C LEU A 271 15.42 -12.73 -8.37
N MET A 272 15.17 -11.82 -7.43
CA MET A 272 16.10 -11.58 -6.31
C MET A 272 16.22 -12.80 -5.40
N GLY A 273 15.09 -13.48 -5.13
CA GLY A 273 15.05 -14.71 -4.33
C GLY A 273 15.86 -15.84 -4.96
N LEU A 274 15.79 -16.03 -6.27
CA LEU A 274 16.66 -16.97 -7.00
C LEU A 274 18.14 -16.61 -6.79
N GLY A 275 18.50 -15.32 -6.95
CA GLY A 275 19.86 -14.86 -6.68
C GLY A 275 20.32 -15.16 -5.24
N ALA A 276 19.44 -14.91 -4.26
CA ALA A 276 19.72 -15.20 -2.85
C ALA A 276 19.85 -16.72 -2.58
N ILE A 277 19.04 -17.56 -3.23
CA ILE A 277 19.14 -19.03 -3.16
C ILE A 277 20.50 -19.49 -3.71
N PHE A 278 20.93 -18.99 -4.86
CA PHE A 278 22.25 -19.33 -5.41
C PHE A 278 23.39 -18.84 -4.50
N GLY A 279 23.27 -17.64 -3.94
CA GLY A 279 24.22 -17.12 -2.95
C GLY A 279 24.29 -17.98 -1.69
N ALA A 280 23.15 -18.39 -1.16
CA ALA A 280 23.05 -19.28 0.00
C ALA A 280 23.62 -20.68 -0.31
N LEU A 281 23.30 -21.26 -1.48
CA LEU A 281 23.87 -22.51 -1.96
C LEU A 281 25.39 -22.44 -1.97
N ASN A 282 25.98 -21.44 -2.63
CA ASN A 282 27.43 -21.28 -2.72
C ASN A 282 28.09 -21.12 -1.34
N THR A 283 27.50 -20.30 -0.48
CA THR A 283 27.97 -20.08 0.89
C THR A 283 27.92 -21.37 1.72
N MET A 284 26.80 -22.11 1.63
CA MET A 284 26.64 -23.34 2.38
C MET A 284 27.53 -24.49 1.84
N TYR A 285 27.72 -24.59 0.51
CA TYR A 285 28.68 -25.55 -0.05
C TYR A 285 30.10 -25.28 0.41
N THR A 286 30.52 -24.04 0.40
CA THR A 286 31.84 -23.62 0.92
C THR A 286 31.97 -23.94 2.41
N ALA A 287 30.91 -23.67 3.19
CA ALA A 287 30.88 -23.97 4.61
C ALA A 287 30.97 -25.47 4.92
N VAL A 288 30.26 -26.32 4.16
CA VAL A 288 30.31 -27.78 4.29
C VAL A 288 31.69 -28.32 3.87
N SER A 289 32.23 -27.83 2.77
CA SER A 289 33.56 -28.27 2.28
C SER A 289 34.69 -27.90 3.27
N ALA A 290 34.65 -26.73 3.87
CA ALA A 290 35.63 -26.32 4.89
C ALA A 290 35.60 -27.16 6.17
N ARG A 291 34.49 -27.90 6.40
CA ARG A 291 34.29 -28.75 7.60
C ARG A 291 34.19 -30.23 7.26
N SER A 292 34.52 -30.64 6.04
CA SER A 292 34.39 -32.03 5.61
C SER A 292 35.05 -33.03 6.57
N ARG A 293 36.23 -32.65 7.11
CA ARG A 293 36.98 -33.45 8.08
C ARG A 293 36.30 -33.52 9.46
N ASP A 294 35.74 -32.41 9.93
CA ASP A 294 35.02 -32.37 11.21
C ASP A 294 33.73 -33.24 11.12
N ILE A 295 33.02 -33.12 10.01
CA ILE A 295 31.83 -33.91 9.71
C ILE A 295 32.18 -35.39 9.66
N ALA A 296 33.23 -35.78 8.94
CA ALA A 296 33.70 -37.17 8.87
C ALA A 296 34.13 -37.73 10.24
N THR A 297 34.76 -36.90 11.08
CA THR A 297 35.11 -37.27 12.45
C THR A 297 33.87 -37.55 13.30
N LEU A 298 32.85 -36.72 13.20
CA LEU A 298 31.57 -36.91 13.88
C LEU A 298 30.87 -38.19 13.43
N GLU A 299 30.85 -38.47 12.12
CA GLU A 299 30.29 -39.71 11.59
C GLU A 299 31.07 -40.94 12.02
N ALA A 300 32.42 -40.87 12.08
CA ALA A 300 33.28 -41.91 12.63
C ALA A 300 33.01 -42.20 14.15
N LEU A 301 32.60 -41.17 14.90
CA LEU A 301 32.18 -41.30 16.31
C LEU A 301 30.75 -41.81 16.46
N GLY A 302 30.05 -42.14 15.36
CA GLY A 302 28.71 -42.75 15.37
C GLY A 302 27.55 -41.77 15.30
N PHE A 303 27.79 -40.52 14.93
CA PHE A 303 26.71 -39.59 14.58
C PHE A 303 26.16 -39.94 13.19
N GLY A 304 24.84 -40.16 13.08
CA GLY A 304 24.23 -40.49 11.79
C GLY A 304 24.17 -39.30 10.83
N GLY A 305 24.33 -39.54 9.50
CA GLY A 305 24.27 -38.51 8.45
C GLY A 305 22.97 -37.71 8.47
N GLY A 306 21.83 -38.27 8.93
CA GLY A 306 20.58 -37.52 9.13
C GLY A 306 20.70 -36.41 10.18
N ALA A 307 21.43 -36.63 11.25
CA ALA A 307 21.69 -35.62 12.29
C ALA A 307 22.59 -34.50 11.76
N VAL A 308 23.57 -34.83 10.91
CA VAL A 308 24.44 -33.88 10.21
C VAL A 308 23.60 -33.01 9.24
N MET A 309 22.75 -33.66 8.44
CA MET A 309 21.87 -32.97 7.49
C MET A 309 20.98 -31.93 8.18
N ILE A 310 20.30 -32.32 9.27
CA ILE A 310 19.43 -31.40 10.03
C ILE A 310 20.24 -30.27 10.68
N SER A 311 21.44 -30.55 11.15
CA SER A 311 22.31 -29.52 11.74
C SER A 311 22.76 -28.47 10.73
N VAL A 312 23.11 -28.86 9.49
CA VAL A 312 23.43 -27.96 8.39
C VAL A 312 22.20 -27.15 7.96
N MET A 313 21.03 -27.81 7.89
CA MET A 313 19.77 -27.14 7.60
C MET A 313 19.41 -26.10 8.67
N ALA A 314 19.60 -26.43 9.95
CA ALA A 314 19.37 -25.51 11.05
C ALA A 314 20.30 -24.26 10.95
N GLU A 315 21.55 -24.45 10.54
CA GLU A 315 22.47 -23.33 10.27
C GLU A 315 21.94 -22.42 9.17
N ALA A 316 21.50 -22.97 8.04
CA ALA A 316 20.93 -22.21 6.93
C ALA A 316 19.67 -21.44 7.35
N LEU A 317 18.79 -22.06 8.16
CA LEU A 317 17.58 -21.43 8.68
C LEU A 317 17.89 -20.30 9.65
N VAL A 318 18.90 -20.45 10.51
CA VAL A 318 19.31 -19.38 11.43
C VAL A 318 19.84 -18.18 10.65
N LEU A 319 20.70 -18.41 9.64
CA LEU A 319 21.19 -17.32 8.78
C LEU A 319 20.07 -16.62 8.01
N ALA A 320 19.12 -17.39 7.48
CA ALA A 320 17.95 -16.85 6.80
C ALA A 320 17.03 -16.08 7.74
N LEU A 321 16.81 -16.59 8.96
CA LEU A 321 16.01 -15.91 9.99
C LEU A 321 16.65 -14.56 10.39
N LEU A 322 17.95 -14.55 10.63
CA LEU A 322 18.69 -13.32 10.94
C LEU A 322 18.61 -12.32 9.77
N GLY A 323 18.80 -12.80 8.54
CA GLY A 323 18.61 -11.98 7.33
C GLY A 323 17.19 -11.43 7.21
N GLY A 324 16.19 -12.28 7.47
CA GLY A 324 14.77 -11.90 7.46
C GLY A 324 14.44 -10.81 8.49
N ILE A 325 14.93 -10.97 9.72
CA ILE A 325 14.72 -9.98 10.79
C ILE A 325 15.44 -8.65 10.46
N ILE A 326 16.71 -8.71 10.07
CA ILE A 326 17.50 -7.53 9.72
C ILE A 326 16.88 -6.81 8.51
N GLY A 327 16.49 -7.55 7.47
CA GLY A 327 15.86 -6.99 6.29
C GLY A 327 14.50 -6.34 6.58
N SER A 328 13.67 -7.01 7.38
CA SER A 328 12.36 -6.48 7.79
C SER A 328 12.50 -5.25 8.67
N LEU A 329 13.41 -5.26 9.64
CA LEU A 329 13.65 -4.11 10.52
C LEU A 329 14.25 -2.94 9.75
N GLY A 330 15.21 -3.21 8.86
CA GLY A 330 15.80 -2.21 7.97
C GLY A 330 14.75 -1.57 7.06
N ALA A 331 13.85 -2.37 6.49
CA ALA A 331 12.73 -1.87 5.69
C ALA A 331 11.76 -1.02 6.52
N TYR A 332 11.43 -1.43 7.75
CA TYR A 332 10.60 -0.66 8.66
C TYR A 332 11.21 0.72 8.93
N LEU A 333 12.48 0.77 9.32
CA LEU A 333 13.16 2.03 9.63
C LEU A 333 13.32 2.94 8.40
N ALA A 334 13.45 2.37 7.20
CA ALA A 334 13.65 3.15 5.97
C ALA A 334 12.35 3.62 5.32
N PHE A 335 11.29 2.83 5.40
CA PHE A 335 10.08 3.05 4.59
C PHE A 335 8.84 3.39 5.41
N ASP A 336 8.71 2.96 6.67
CA ASP A 336 7.49 3.23 7.42
C ASP A 336 7.26 4.72 7.59
N GLY A 337 6.06 5.19 7.24
CA GLY A 337 5.70 6.61 7.26
C GLY A 337 6.30 7.45 6.12
N TYR A 338 7.12 6.87 5.21
CA TYR A 338 7.63 7.62 4.06
C TYR A 338 6.47 8.04 3.15
N ARG A 339 6.34 9.34 2.91
CA ARG A 339 5.25 9.90 2.10
C ARG A 339 5.64 9.94 0.63
N SER A 340 4.76 9.42 -0.20
CA SER A 340 4.90 9.43 -1.66
C SER A 340 3.54 9.68 -2.30
N ALA A 341 3.54 9.94 -3.60
CA ALA A 341 2.32 10.02 -4.40
C ALA A 341 2.44 9.13 -5.61
N THR A 342 1.38 8.41 -5.93
CA THR A 342 1.27 7.63 -7.16
C THR A 342 0.05 8.03 -7.96
N MET A 343 0.08 7.78 -9.25
CA MET A 343 -1.05 8.06 -10.13
C MET A 343 -2.15 7.02 -9.94
N ASN A 344 -3.35 7.48 -9.67
CA ASN A 344 -4.56 6.66 -9.76
C ASN A 344 -4.93 6.50 -11.24
N TRP A 345 -4.86 5.29 -11.76
CA TRP A 345 -5.08 5.00 -13.18
C TRP A 345 -6.55 5.18 -13.63
N GLN A 346 -7.50 5.22 -12.72
CA GLN A 346 -8.92 5.43 -13.07
C GLN A 346 -9.28 6.92 -13.18
N THR A 347 -8.67 7.75 -12.35
CA THR A 347 -8.93 9.20 -12.33
C THR A 347 -7.80 10.02 -12.93
N PHE A 348 -6.68 9.40 -13.30
CA PHE A 348 -5.44 10.04 -13.78
C PHE A 348 -4.90 11.12 -12.84
N SER A 349 -5.24 11.05 -11.57
CA SER A 349 -4.86 11.99 -10.54
C SER A 349 -3.81 11.43 -9.60
N GLN A 350 -3.04 12.30 -8.95
CA GLN A 350 -2.09 11.91 -7.93
C GLN A 350 -2.82 11.63 -6.62
N VAL A 351 -2.52 10.49 -6.03
CA VAL A 351 -2.95 10.13 -4.68
C VAL A 351 -1.72 10.03 -3.80
N ALA A 352 -1.67 10.88 -2.80
CA ALA A 352 -0.61 10.87 -1.81
C ALA A 352 -0.93 9.85 -0.71
N PHE A 353 0.07 9.10 -0.28
CA PHE A 353 -0.06 8.11 0.79
C PHE A 353 1.28 7.98 1.53
N ALA A 354 1.21 7.46 2.75
CA ALA A 354 2.40 7.04 3.47
C ALA A 354 2.59 5.53 3.33
N PHE A 355 3.82 5.09 3.13
CA PHE A 355 4.15 3.66 3.15
C PHE A 355 3.82 3.10 4.52
N GLN A 356 3.23 1.92 4.57
CA GLN A 356 2.87 1.26 5.82
C GLN A 356 3.53 -0.12 5.91
N VAL A 357 4.50 -0.24 6.81
CA VAL A 357 5.13 -1.51 7.11
C VAL A 357 4.40 -2.17 8.27
N THR A 358 3.46 -3.04 7.96
CA THR A 358 2.66 -3.74 8.97
C THR A 358 3.40 -4.95 9.54
N PRO A 359 3.12 -5.35 10.80
CA PRO A 359 3.66 -6.59 11.38
C PRO A 359 3.37 -7.83 10.53
N ALA A 360 2.22 -7.87 9.86
CA ALA A 360 1.84 -8.98 8.97
C ALA A 360 2.76 -9.07 7.75
N LEU A 361 3.14 -7.93 7.15
CA LEU A 361 4.11 -7.90 6.05
C LEU A 361 5.49 -8.37 6.52
N MET A 362 5.96 -7.91 7.68
CA MET A 362 7.25 -8.32 8.24
C MET A 362 7.28 -9.82 8.50
N PHE A 363 6.21 -10.38 9.09
CA PHE A 363 6.10 -11.81 9.35
C PHE A 363 6.08 -12.62 8.05
N GLY A 364 5.31 -12.20 7.05
CA GLY A 364 5.29 -12.83 5.73
C GLY A 364 6.66 -12.82 5.04
N ALA A 365 7.40 -11.72 5.17
CA ALA A 365 8.74 -11.59 4.61
C ALA A 365 9.77 -12.48 5.34
N ILE A 366 9.63 -12.67 6.66
CA ILE A 366 10.45 -13.63 7.42
C ILE A 366 10.16 -15.07 6.97
N ILE A 367 8.88 -15.44 6.73
CA ILE A 367 8.52 -16.75 6.17
C ILE A 367 9.19 -16.94 4.80
N TYR A 368 9.17 -15.91 3.95
CA TYR A 368 9.85 -15.95 2.66
C TYR A 368 11.37 -16.12 2.80
N ALA A 369 12.00 -15.45 3.75
CA ALA A 369 13.42 -15.64 4.08
C ALA A 369 13.72 -17.08 4.48
N LEU A 370 12.88 -17.68 5.35
CA LEU A 370 13.01 -19.07 5.76
C LEU A 370 12.86 -20.03 4.57
N PHE A 371 11.95 -19.74 3.64
CA PHE A 371 11.81 -20.51 2.40
C PHE A 371 13.11 -20.47 1.57
N ILE A 372 13.73 -19.29 1.40
CA ILE A 372 15.04 -19.14 0.74
C ILE A 372 16.10 -19.97 1.48
N GLY A 373 16.10 -19.93 2.82
CA GLY A 373 17.02 -20.70 3.65
C GLY A 373 16.85 -22.22 3.51
N ILE A 374 15.60 -22.69 3.44
CA ILE A 374 15.31 -24.12 3.21
C ILE A 374 15.86 -24.56 1.85
N VAL A 375 15.49 -23.84 0.77
CA VAL A 375 15.90 -24.21 -0.59
C VAL A 375 17.41 -24.09 -0.77
N GLY A 376 18.02 -23.01 -0.26
CA GLY A 376 19.46 -22.76 -0.34
C GLY A 376 20.31 -23.70 0.54
N GLY A 377 19.76 -24.19 1.67
CA GLY A 377 20.43 -25.11 2.56
C GLY A 377 20.25 -26.59 2.21
N PHE A 378 19.21 -26.95 1.46
CA PHE A 378 18.79 -28.35 1.25
C PHE A 378 19.85 -29.19 0.54
N PHE A 379 20.32 -28.75 -0.63
CA PHE A 379 21.32 -29.51 -1.38
C PHE A 379 22.69 -29.62 -0.65
N PRO A 380 23.24 -28.53 -0.07
CA PRO A 380 24.46 -28.62 0.75
C PRO A 380 24.29 -29.56 1.96
N ALA A 381 23.12 -29.56 2.60
CA ALA A 381 22.84 -30.44 3.73
C ALA A 381 22.82 -31.93 3.34
N ILE A 382 22.25 -32.27 2.19
CA ILE A 382 22.31 -33.62 1.62
C ILE A 382 23.76 -34.02 1.31
N ARG A 383 24.53 -33.11 0.71
CA ARG A 383 25.94 -33.36 0.41
C ARG A 383 26.74 -33.62 1.69
N ALA A 384 26.52 -32.83 2.74
CA ALA A 384 27.17 -33.03 4.04
C ALA A 384 26.91 -34.41 4.64
N ALA A 385 25.67 -34.90 4.55
CA ALA A 385 25.27 -36.23 5.04
C ALA A 385 25.77 -37.43 4.21
N ARG A 386 26.38 -37.18 3.04
CA ARG A 386 26.88 -38.21 2.12
C ARG A 386 28.40 -38.14 1.93
N ILE A 387 29.16 -37.45 2.75
CA ILE A 387 30.60 -37.35 2.65
C ILE A 387 31.23 -38.70 3.00
N PRO A 388 32.05 -39.29 2.12
CA PRO A 388 32.71 -40.60 2.43
C PRO A 388 33.76 -40.40 3.52
N VAL A 389 33.50 -40.94 4.71
CA VAL A 389 34.35 -40.81 5.92
C VAL A 389 35.82 -41.13 5.63
N ALA A 390 36.07 -42.23 4.90
CA ALA A 390 37.42 -42.68 4.60
C ALA A 390 38.22 -41.73 3.70
N LEU A 391 37.54 -41.02 2.74
CA LEU A 391 38.16 -40.06 1.88
C LEU A 391 38.44 -38.72 2.60
N ALA A 392 37.46 -38.24 3.34
CA ALA A 392 37.56 -36.95 4.06
C ALA A 392 38.62 -36.94 5.19
N LEU A 393 38.90 -38.09 5.77
CA LEU A 393 39.98 -38.25 6.77
C LEU A 393 41.38 -38.39 6.14
N ARG A 394 41.46 -38.69 4.83
CA ARG A 394 42.77 -38.86 4.08
C ARG A 394 43.23 -37.57 3.42
N GLU A 395 42.35 -36.62 3.13
CA GLU A 395 42.73 -35.33 2.57
C GLU A 395 43.49 -34.49 3.61
N ARG A 396 44.74 -34.09 3.25
CA ARG A 396 45.61 -33.24 4.09
C ARG A 396 45.22 -31.78 3.98
#